data_239c2418ab0572e61e868bb5bf21d013
#
_entry.id   239c2418ab0572e61e868bb5bf21d013
#
_cell.length_a   1.000
_cell.length_b   1.000
_cell.length_c   1.000
_cell.angle_alpha   90.00
_cell.angle_beta   90.00
_cell.angle_gamma   90.00
#
_symmetry.space_group_name_H-M   'P 1'
#
loop_
_entity.id
_entity.type
_entity.pdbx_description
1 polymer ?
#
loop_
_entity_poly.entity_id
_entity_poly.type
_entity_poly.pdbx_seq_one_letter_code
_entity_poly.pdbx_strand_id
1 'polypeptide(L)'
;SAAVLAHLDAKILSSGYGCDVELVPGDTMPTGTSMIEKGEPDIAPELWTNGLGPLLAPAVAEGRIASAGESIKGGALESWWIPAYMLDDHPELATIEGVLANPQLFPDPEDPSMAAVHGCPAGWNCQITSGQLFKAADMGSKGWNLIDPGSGAGLAGAMAEAYNKGDGWIGYYWGPTAILGQVEMVQVDMGPHDSAEWDRCIGSTPDCPDPQLMNFPVSTVEIYVSKKIMDNDTVMDYLGKRGMTSAQISGILAAADADQLSPEEAAEYILKERGDLWENMVSSDAAAKIKASL
;
A
#
# COMPACT_ATOMS: atom_id res chain seq x y z
N SER A 1 -6.56 1.83 -2.98
CA SER A 1 -7.53 1.53 -1.89
C SER A 1 -7.75 2.75 -0.99
N ALA A 2 -6.70 3.40 -0.46
CA ALA A 2 -6.82 4.46 0.54
C ALA A 2 -7.82 5.57 0.19
N ALA A 3 -7.80 6.10 -1.04
CA ALA A 3 -8.74 7.12 -1.47
C ALA A 3 -10.19 6.62 -1.48
N VAL A 4 -10.45 5.39 -1.94
CA VAL A 4 -11.79 4.79 -1.93
C VAL A 4 -12.31 4.64 -0.51
N LEU A 5 -11.45 4.16 0.41
CA LEU A 5 -11.80 4.00 1.82
C LEU A 5 -12.02 5.34 2.52
N ALA A 6 -11.24 6.37 2.17
CA ALA A 6 -11.45 7.73 2.69
C ALA A 6 -12.81 8.31 2.26
N HIS A 7 -13.19 8.15 0.98
CA HIS A 7 -14.50 8.56 0.49
C HIS A 7 -15.64 7.76 1.13
N LEU A 8 -15.46 6.45 1.34
CA LEU A 8 -16.42 5.60 2.04
C LEU A 8 -16.63 6.09 3.48
N ASP A 9 -15.53 6.30 4.23
CA ASP A 9 -15.58 6.80 5.60
C ASP A 9 -16.26 8.17 5.67
N ALA A 10 -15.94 9.08 4.73
CA ALA A 10 -16.55 10.40 4.65
C ALA A 10 -18.08 10.33 4.44
N LYS A 11 -18.54 9.51 3.49
CA LYS A 11 -19.99 9.31 3.23
C LYS A 11 -20.70 8.69 4.44
N ILE A 12 -20.13 7.68 5.07
CA ILE A 12 -20.72 7.02 6.26
C ILE A 12 -20.77 7.98 7.44
N LEU A 13 -19.69 8.68 7.74
CA LEU A 13 -19.62 9.60 8.87
C LEU A 13 -20.55 10.81 8.68
N SER A 14 -20.60 11.37 7.47
CA SER A 14 -21.46 12.52 7.21
C SER A 14 -22.94 12.14 7.15
N SER A 15 -23.33 11.17 6.30
CA SER A 15 -24.74 10.81 6.09
C SER A 15 -25.32 10.01 7.25
N GLY A 16 -24.54 9.10 7.83
CA GLY A 16 -25.00 8.23 8.92
C GLY A 16 -24.98 8.91 10.28
N TYR A 17 -23.95 9.67 10.56
CA TYR A 17 -23.70 10.22 11.91
C TYR A 17 -23.72 11.75 11.97
N GLY A 18 -23.82 12.43 10.83
CA GLY A 18 -23.94 13.90 10.78
C GLY A 18 -22.63 14.63 11.06
N CYS A 19 -21.49 13.98 10.85
CA CYS A 19 -20.18 14.61 10.99
C CYS A 19 -19.91 15.59 9.82
N ASP A 20 -19.21 16.66 10.10
CA ASP A 20 -18.61 17.52 9.08
C ASP A 20 -17.25 16.93 8.71
N VAL A 21 -17.08 16.48 7.46
CA VAL A 21 -15.91 15.73 7.00
C VAL A 21 -15.26 16.41 5.81
N GLU A 22 -13.97 16.69 5.94
CA GLU A 22 -13.12 17.18 4.87
C GLU A 22 -12.11 16.11 4.47
N LEU A 23 -11.94 15.86 3.16
CA LEU A 23 -10.94 14.95 2.64
C LEU A 23 -9.64 15.72 2.35
N VAL A 24 -8.54 15.23 2.91
CA VAL A 24 -7.21 15.81 2.74
C VAL A 24 -6.32 14.81 1.98
N PRO A 25 -5.81 15.19 0.79
CA PRO A 25 -4.86 14.35 0.05
C PRO A 25 -3.57 14.14 0.85
N GLY A 26 -3.03 12.93 0.81
CA GLY A 26 -1.76 12.63 1.47
C GLY A 26 -1.28 11.21 1.18
N ASP A 27 0.00 10.98 1.44
CA ASP A 27 0.66 9.69 1.37
C ASP A 27 1.03 9.20 2.77
N THR A 28 1.34 7.92 2.91
CA THR A 28 1.58 7.26 4.21
C THR A 28 2.57 8.01 5.10
N MET A 29 3.76 8.32 4.61
CA MET A 29 4.81 8.93 5.43
C MET A 29 4.48 10.37 5.85
N PRO A 30 4.08 11.29 4.95
CA PRO A 30 3.68 12.64 5.34
C PRO A 30 2.45 12.66 6.24
N THR A 31 1.44 11.83 5.98
CA THR A 31 0.21 11.76 6.77
C THR A 31 0.50 11.28 8.19
N GLY A 32 1.22 10.15 8.34
CA GLY A 32 1.58 9.63 9.64
C GLY A 32 2.41 10.61 10.46
N THR A 33 3.40 11.25 9.84
CA THR A 33 4.23 12.28 10.49
C THR A 33 3.39 13.47 10.94
N SER A 34 2.49 13.97 10.08
CA SER A 34 1.61 15.10 10.42
C SER A 34 0.67 14.77 11.58
N MET A 35 0.07 13.57 11.58
CA MET A 35 -0.76 13.11 12.70
C MET A 35 0.01 13.06 14.01
N ILE A 36 1.25 12.56 13.99
CA ILE A 36 2.12 12.49 15.17
C ILE A 36 2.49 13.87 15.70
N GLU A 37 2.87 14.78 14.81
CA GLU A 37 3.42 16.10 15.18
C GLU A 37 2.33 17.15 15.45
N LYS A 38 1.25 17.13 14.64
CA LYS A 38 0.24 18.19 14.62
C LYS A 38 -1.15 17.72 15.07
N GLY A 39 -1.39 16.39 15.10
CA GLY A 39 -2.71 15.81 15.34
C GLY A 39 -3.66 15.95 14.15
N GLU A 40 -3.13 16.11 12.95
CA GLU A 40 -3.89 16.27 11.69
C GLU A 40 -3.31 15.41 10.57
N PRO A 41 -4.16 14.78 9.72
CA PRO A 41 -5.65 14.77 9.78
C PRO A 41 -6.18 14.03 10.99
N ASP A 42 -7.49 14.17 11.28
CA ASP A 42 -8.14 13.50 12.40
C ASP A 42 -8.19 11.98 12.26
N ILE A 43 -8.31 11.47 11.03
CA ILE A 43 -8.39 10.04 10.68
C ILE A 43 -7.49 9.77 9.47
N ALA A 44 -6.63 8.76 9.58
CA ALA A 44 -5.96 8.13 8.45
C ALA A 44 -6.64 6.78 8.18
N PRO A 45 -7.40 6.64 7.09
CA PRO A 45 -8.24 5.45 6.83
C PRO A 45 -7.43 4.20 6.47
N GLU A 46 -6.22 4.39 5.99
CA GLU A 46 -5.31 3.33 5.56
C GLU A 46 -3.86 3.80 5.75
N LEU A 47 -3.24 3.39 6.85
CA LEU A 47 -1.85 3.71 7.17
C LEU A 47 -1.02 2.44 7.19
N TRP A 48 -0.02 2.37 6.32
CA TRP A 48 0.94 1.26 6.22
C TRP A 48 2.02 1.47 7.28
N THR A 49 1.95 0.70 8.37
CA THR A 49 2.65 1.03 9.61
C THR A 49 4.09 0.56 9.66
N ASN A 50 4.50 -0.40 8.82
CA ASN A 50 5.84 -1.00 8.89
C ASN A 50 6.98 0.01 8.78
N GLY A 51 6.82 1.06 7.95
CA GLY A 51 7.81 2.11 7.82
C GLY A 51 7.73 3.23 8.88
N LEU A 52 6.61 3.30 9.58
CA LEU A 52 6.35 4.32 10.59
C LEU A 52 6.53 3.80 12.03
N GLY A 53 6.77 2.50 12.22
CA GLY A 53 6.81 1.86 13.53
C GLY A 53 7.63 2.59 14.58
N PRO A 54 8.88 3.01 14.29
CA PRO A 54 9.71 3.77 15.23
C PRO A 54 9.11 5.12 15.67
N LEU A 55 8.26 5.73 14.83
CA LEU A 55 7.59 7.01 15.12
C LEU A 55 6.22 6.79 15.79
N LEU A 56 5.49 5.74 15.38
CA LEU A 56 4.14 5.45 15.88
C LEU A 56 4.15 5.00 17.34
N ALA A 57 5.04 4.09 17.72
CA ALA A 57 5.06 3.51 19.05
C ALA A 57 5.19 4.55 20.19
N PRO A 58 6.10 5.52 20.16
CA PRO A 58 6.15 6.60 21.15
C PRO A 58 4.89 7.48 21.16
N ALA A 59 4.37 7.82 19.97
CA ALA A 59 3.19 8.68 19.84
C ALA A 59 1.92 8.02 20.40
N VAL A 60 1.77 6.71 20.22
CA VAL A 60 0.71 5.91 20.82
C VAL A 60 0.87 5.85 22.33
N ALA A 61 2.08 5.58 22.84
CA ALA A 61 2.36 5.53 24.28
C ALA A 61 2.07 6.87 24.98
N GLU A 62 2.28 7.98 24.29
CA GLU A 62 1.98 9.34 24.78
C GLU A 62 0.50 9.72 24.60
N GLY A 63 -0.32 8.88 23.98
CA GLY A 63 -1.74 9.15 23.72
C GLY A 63 -1.99 10.28 22.73
N ARG A 64 -1.08 10.52 21.78
CA ARG A 64 -1.25 11.53 20.73
C ARG A 64 -2.08 11.01 19.57
N ILE A 65 -1.90 9.74 19.25
CA ILE A 65 -2.62 9.00 18.21
C ILE A 65 -2.97 7.60 18.73
N ALA A 66 -3.94 6.95 18.12
CA ALA A 66 -4.28 5.55 18.41
C ALA A 66 -4.68 4.79 17.14
N SER A 67 -4.43 3.50 17.13
CA SER A 67 -5.06 2.61 16.15
C SER A 67 -6.53 2.41 16.50
N ALA A 68 -7.40 2.56 15.51
CA ALA A 68 -8.82 2.22 15.63
C ALA A 68 -9.10 0.76 15.18
N GLY A 69 -8.13 0.11 14.53
CA GLY A 69 -8.21 -1.27 14.07
C GLY A 69 -7.54 -1.48 12.71
N GLU A 70 -7.52 -2.74 12.26
CA GLU A 70 -6.97 -3.09 10.95
C GLU A 70 -7.82 -2.52 9.82
N SER A 71 -7.21 -1.77 8.92
CA SER A 71 -7.82 -1.35 7.66
C SER A 71 -7.89 -2.52 6.68
N ILE A 72 -6.81 -3.27 6.57
CA ILE A 72 -6.72 -4.50 5.79
C ILE A 72 -6.54 -5.68 6.74
N LYS A 73 -7.61 -6.46 6.92
CA LYS A 73 -7.62 -7.63 7.81
C LYS A 73 -6.64 -8.70 7.35
N GLY A 74 -5.75 -9.09 8.26
CA GLY A 74 -4.70 -10.07 7.99
C GLY A 74 -3.50 -9.52 7.25
N GLY A 75 -3.44 -8.19 7.09
CA GLY A 75 -2.32 -7.49 6.46
C GLY A 75 -2.33 -7.50 4.93
N ALA A 76 -1.29 -6.93 4.38
CA ALA A 76 -1.07 -6.73 2.95
C ALA A 76 0.28 -7.29 2.52
N LEU A 77 0.43 -7.59 1.22
CA LEU A 77 1.69 -8.08 0.64
C LEU A 77 2.44 -6.95 -0.05
N GLU A 78 3.73 -6.88 0.22
CA GLU A 78 4.67 -6.06 -0.52
C GLU A 78 5.83 -6.93 -0.98
N SER A 79 6.37 -6.68 -2.16
CA SER A 79 7.57 -7.37 -2.66
C SER A 79 8.14 -6.67 -3.88
N TRP A 80 9.27 -7.18 -4.38
CA TRP A 80 9.62 -7.07 -5.77
C TRP A 80 9.02 -8.22 -6.55
N TRP A 81 8.47 -7.90 -7.70
CA TRP A 81 7.70 -8.82 -8.53
C TRP A 81 8.27 -8.86 -9.95
N ILE A 82 8.10 -10.01 -10.60
CA ILE A 82 8.36 -10.21 -12.03
C ILE A 82 7.14 -10.86 -12.68
N PRO A 83 6.92 -10.69 -14.01
CA PRO A 83 5.90 -11.43 -14.75
C PRO A 83 6.10 -12.94 -14.64
N ALA A 84 5.03 -13.69 -14.33
CA ALA A 84 5.10 -15.13 -14.14
C ALA A 84 5.63 -15.89 -15.35
N TYR A 85 5.29 -15.44 -16.57
CA TYR A 85 5.76 -16.07 -17.83
C TYR A 85 7.30 -16.07 -17.97
N MET A 86 8.00 -15.19 -17.28
CA MET A 86 9.47 -15.19 -17.35
C MET A 86 10.08 -16.44 -16.74
N LEU A 87 9.37 -17.08 -15.80
CA LEU A 87 9.85 -18.33 -15.17
C LEU A 87 9.74 -19.56 -16.08
N ASP A 88 8.95 -19.50 -17.16
CA ASP A 88 8.83 -20.60 -18.11
C ASP A 88 10.18 -20.87 -18.82
N ASP A 89 10.88 -19.81 -19.22
CA ASP A 89 12.18 -19.89 -19.89
C ASP A 89 13.36 -19.67 -18.92
N HIS A 90 13.14 -18.99 -17.81
CA HIS A 90 14.14 -18.55 -16.84
C HIS A 90 13.72 -18.85 -15.39
N PRO A 91 13.60 -20.12 -14.97
CA PRO A 91 13.15 -20.47 -13.62
C PRO A 91 14.07 -19.95 -12.50
N GLU A 92 15.34 -19.65 -12.80
CA GLU A 92 16.28 -19.03 -11.85
C GLU A 92 15.86 -17.64 -11.40
N LEU A 93 15.04 -16.92 -12.19
CA LEU A 93 14.54 -15.58 -11.84
C LEU A 93 13.60 -15.56 -10.63
N ALA A 94 13.20 -16.73 -10.13
CA ALA A 94 12.45 -16.82 -8.87
C ALA A 94 13.23 -16.26 -7.66
N THR A 95 14.55 -16.09 -7.78
CA THR A 95 15.42 -15.56 -6.73
C THR A 95 16.15 -14.31 -7.21
N ILE A 96 16.57 -13.47 -6.24
CA ILE A 96 17.31 -12.25 -6.54
C ILE A 96 18.67 -12.55 -7.19
N GLU A 97 19.32 -13.64 -6.84
CA GLU A 97 20.59 -14.06 -7.45
C GLU A 97 20.38 -14.37 -8.95
N GLY A 98 19.30 -15.04 -9.30
CA GLY A 98 18.96 -15.32 -10.70
C GLY A 98 18.64 -14.06 -11.48
N VAL A 99 17.93 -13.10 -10.87
CA VAL A 99 17.67 -11.77 -11.45
C VAL A 99 18.99 -11.04 -11.71
N LEU A 100 19.88 -10.97 -10.73
CA LEU A 100 21.18 -10.31 -10.83
C LEU A 100 22.10 -10.94 -11.88
N ALA A 101 21.96 -12.24 -12.14
CA ALA A 101 22.72 -12.95 -13.16
C ALA A 101 22.23 -12.69 -14.60
N ASN A 102 21.00 -12.13 -14.76
CA ASN A 102 20.34 -11.94 -16.06
C ASN A 102 19.89 -10.47 -16.30
N PRO A 103 20.77 -9.46 -16.14
CA PRO A 103 20.38 -8.05 -16.27
C PRO A 103 19.82 -7.70 -17.66
N GLN A 104 20.22 -8.41 -18.71
CA GLN A 104 19.77 -8.20 -20.09
C GLN A 104 18.26 -8.48 -20.28
N LEU A 105 17.63 -9.16 -19.34
CA LEU A 105 16.19 -9.43 -19.38
C LEU A 105 15.34 -8.26 -18.81
N PHE A 106 15.98 -7.28 -18.19
CA PHE A 106 15.35 -6.16 -17.50
C PHE A 106 15.91 -4.80 -17.98
N PRO A 107 15.86 -4.49 -19.29
CA PRO A 107 16.48 -3.29 -19.81
C PRO A 107 15.87 -2.02 -19.22
N ASP A 108 16.71 -1.05 -18.88
CA ASP A 108 16.26 0.27 -18.48
C ASP A 108 15.62 0.99 -19.69
N PRO A 109 14.38 1.49 -19.56
CA PRO A 109 13.68 2.17 -20.65
C PRO A 109 14.40 3.42 -21.18
N GLU A 110 15.18 4.11 -20.33
CA GLU A 110 15.91 5.34 -20.68
C GLU A 110 17.35 5.06 -21.12
N ASP A 111 17.97 4.00 -20.60
CA ASP A 111 19.33 3.57 -20.97
C ASP A 111 19.40 2.03 -21.15
N PRO A 112 19.13 1.52 -22.36
CA PRO A 112 19.13 0.08 -22.60
C PRO A 112 20.49 -0.63 -22.39
N SER A 113 21.55 0.11 -22.11
CA SER A 113 22.85 -0.47 -21.71
C SER A 113 22.90 -0.87 -20.23
N MET A 114 21.92 -0.43 -19.45
CA MET A 114 21.72 -0.74 -18.03
C MET A 114 20.49 -1.64 -17.85
N ALA A 115 20.43 -2.29 -16.72
CA ALA A 115 19.21 -2.93 -16.25
C ALA A 115 18.48 -2.01 -15.25
N ALA A 116 17.17 -2.24 -15.04
CA ALA A 116 16.42 -1.44 -14.12
C ALA A 116 15.52 -2.24 -13.18
N VAL A 117 15.40 -1.74 -11.94
CA VAL A 117 14.32 -2.09 -11.00
C VAL A 117 13.40 -0.89 -10.88
N HIS A 118 12.11 -1.10 -11.04
CA HIS A 118 11.11 -0.07 -10.80
C HIS A 118 10.87 0.06 -9.28
N GLY A 119 11.24 1.19 -8.73
CA GLY A 119 11.11 1.51 -7.31
C GLY A 119 9.73 2.07 -6.96
N CYS A 120 9.70 2.98 -6.01
CA CYS A 120 8.50 3.60 -5.50
C CYS A 120 8.50 5.12 -5.68
N PRO A 121 7.31 5.71 -5.81
CA PRO A 121 7.16 7.16 -5.82
C PRO A 121 7.67 7.80 -4.53
N ALA A 122 8.12 9.04 -4.63
CA ALA A 122 8.49 9.84 -3.48
C ALA A 122 7.32 10.00 -2.49
N GLY A 123 7.61 9.93 -1.19
CA GLY A 123 6.61 10.03 -0.11
C GLY A 123 6.01 8.69 0.32
N TRP A 124 6.27 7.61 -0.40
CA TRP A 124 5.91 6.26 0.03
C TRP A 124 7.07 5.63 0.82
N ASN A 125 6.75 4.80 1.82
CA ASN A 125 7.78 4.11 2.60
C ASN A 125 8.65 3.19 1.74
N CYS A 126 8.06 2.55 0.76
CA CYS A 126 8.78 1.63 -0.13
C CYS A 126 9.88 2.30 -0.97
N GLN A 127 9.94 3.62 -1.06
CA GLN A 127 11.08 4.33 -1.61
C GLN A 127 12.34 4.06 -0.78
N ILE A 128 12.20 4.06 0.56
CA ILE A 128 13.29 3.75 1.48
C ILE A 128 13.63 2.26 1.38
N THR A 129 12.65 1.38 1.53
CA THR A 129 12.88 -0.07 1.55
C THR A 129 13.48 -0.58 0.24
N SER A 130 12.94 -0.15 -0.92
CA SER A 130 13.51 -0.52 -2.23
C SER A 130 14.92 0.04 -2.42
N GLY A 131 15.19 1.26 -1.95
CA GLY A 131 16.54 1.84 -1.98
C GLY A 131 17.54 1.04 -1.16
N GLN A 132 17.15 0.57 0.04
CA GLN A 132 18.02 -0.24 0.89
C GLN A 132 18.22 -1.65 0.34
N LEU A 133 17.18 -2.29 -0.21
CA LEU A 133 17.31 -3.61 -0.85
C LEU A 133 18.15 -3.54 -2.12
N PHE A 134 18.01 -2.49 -2.93
CA PHE A 134 18.85 -2.22 -4.09
C PHE A 134 20.33 -2.10 -3.70
N LYS A 135 20.61 -1.38 -2.60
CA LYS A 135 21.96 -1.24 -2.03
C LYS A 135 22.47 -2.57 -1.47
N ALA A 136 21.63 -3.32 -0.74
CA ALA A 136 21.99 -4.63 -0.18
C ALA A 136 22.37 -5.64 -1.27
N ALA A 137 21.71 -5.59 -2.43
CA ALA A 137 22.02 -6.43 -3.60
C ALA A 137 23.24 -5.95 -4.39
N ASP A 138 23.81 -4.81 -4.02
CA ASP A 138 24.92 -4.15 -4.75
C ASP A 138 24.61 -3.95 -6.25
N MET A 139 23.34 -3.62 -6.54
CA MET A 139 22.83 -3.56 -7.92
C MET A 139 23.49 -2.43 -8.73
N GLY A 140 23.73 -1.28 -8.09
CA GLY A 140 24.36 -0.14 -8.76
C GLY A 140 25.73 -0.47 -9.35
N SER A 141 26.57 -1.23 -8.63
CA SER A 141 27.89 -1.66 -9.13
C SER A 141 27.80 -2.70 -10.26
N LYS A 142 26.63 -3.36 -10.39
CA LYS A 142 26.36 -4.42 -11.37
C LYS A 142 25.63 -3.92 -12.62
N GLY A 143 25.52 -2.60 -12.79
CA GLY A 143 24.92 -2.01 -13.99
C GLY A 143 23.38 -1.93 -13.94
N TRP A 144 22.81 -1.78 -12.75
CA TRP A 144 21.37 -1.58 -12.56
C TRP A 144 21.06 -0.16 -12.12
N ASN A 145 19.90 0.35 -12.51
CA ASN A 145 19.29 1.57 -12.04
C ASN A 145 18.05 1.27 -11.18
N LEU A 146 17.78 2.11 -10.21
CA LEU A 146 16.53 2.12 -9.47
C LEU A 146 15.68 3.28 -10.00
N ILE A 147 14.61 2.96 -10.72
CA ILE A 147 13.74 3.95 -11.38
C ILE A 147 12.70 4.48 -10.40
N ASP A 148 12.55 5.81 -10.33
CA ASP A 148 11.40 6.43 -9.70
C ASP A 148 10.24 6.49 -10.71
N PRO A 149 9.10 5.82 -10.47
CA PRO A 149 7.97 5.80 -11.40
C PRO A 149 7.15 7.10 -11.38
N GLY A 150 7.47 8.06 -10.53
CA GLY A 150 6.79 9.34 -10.35
C GLY A 150 5.43 9.24 -9.65
N SER A 151 4.70 8.15 -9.83
CA SER A 151 3.39 7.90 -9.19
C SER A 151 3.03 6.42 -9.15
N GLY A 152 2.06 6.06 -8.31
CA GLY A 152 1.51 4.69 -8.30
C GLY A 152 0.86 4.28 -9.62
N ALA A 153 0.25 5.22 -10.33
CA ALA A 153 -0.31 4.99 -11.66
C ALA A 153 0.81 4.75 -12.70
N GLY A 154 1.92 5.49 -12.61
CA GLY A 154 3.11 5.27 -13.45
C GLY A 154 3.71 3.89 -13.23
N LEU A 155 3.83 3.45 -11.96
CA LEU A 155 4.32 2.13 -11.60
C LEU A 155 3.42 1.01 -12.15
N ALA A 156 2.11 1.12 -11.95
CA ALA A 156 1.12 0.19 -12.47
C ALA A 156 1.15 0.12 -14.01
N GLY A 157 1.24 1.29 -14.67
CA GLY A 157 1.32 1.41 -16.11
C GLY A 157 2.55 0.73 -16.69
N ALA A 158 3.73 0.95 -16.09
CA ALA A 158 4.97 0.30 -16.53
C ALA A 158 4.89 -1.24 -16.42
N MET A 159 4.34 -1.75 -15.32
CA MET A 159 4.12 -3.19 -15.12
C MET A 159 3.14 -3.76 -16.14
N ALA A 160 1.99 -3.09 -16.35
CA ALA A 160 0.98 -3.52 -17.32
C ALA A 160 1.52 -3.50 -18.76
N GLU A 161 2.27 -2.47 -19.13
CA GLU A 161 2.85 -2.33 -20.44
C GLU A 161 3.84 -3.45 -20.74
N ALA A 162 4.77 -3.73 -19.82
CA ALA A 162 5.73 -4.82 -19.95
C ALA A 162 5.01 -6.17 -20.04
N TYR A 163 4.03 -6.42 -19.17
CA TYR A 163 3.26 -7.66 -19.18
C TYR A 163 2.54 -7.89 -20.53
N ASN A 164 1.87 -6.86 -21.06
CA ASN A 164 1.12 -6.95 -22.33
C ASN A 164 2.02 -7.14 -23.55
N LYS A 165 3.27 -6.68 -23.49
CA LYS A 165 4.28 -6.84 -24.56
C LYS A 165 5.05 -8.17 -24.46
N GLY A 166 4.99 -8.85 -23.32
CA GLY A 166 5.84 -9.99 -23.02
C GLY A 166 7.29 -9.59 -22.72
N ASP A 167 7.51 -8.35 -22.31
CA ASP A 167 8.83 -7.82 -21.96
C ASP A 167 9.20 -8.17 -20.51
N GLY A 168 10.51 -8.18 -20.18
CA GLY A 168 10.97 -8.32 -18.81
C GLY A 168 10.70 -7.07 -17.99
N TRP A 169 10.23 -7.29 -16.79
CA TRP A 169 10.01 -6.23 -15.80
C TRP A 169 10.32 -6.75 -14.41
N ILE A 170 10.95 -5.93 -13.57
CA ILE A 170 11.09 -6.16 -12.14
C ILE A 170 10.84 -4.85 -11.40
N GLY A 171 10.10 -4.92 -10.32
CA GLY A 171 9.86 -3.74 -9.50
C GLY A 171 9.07 -4.04 -8.24
N TYR A 172 9.03 -3.03 -7.38
CA TYR A 172 8.16 -3.04 -6.22
C TYR A 172 6.70 -3.04 -6.66
N TYR A 173 5.90 -3.85 -6.00
CA TYR A 173 4.45 -3.72 -6.03
C TYR A 173 3.81 -4.27 -4.76
N TRP A 174 2.52 -3.99 -4.57
CA TRP A 174 1.79 -4.38 -3.38
C TRP A 174 0.38 -4.92 -3.71
N GLY A 175 -0.15 -5.75 -2.81
CA GLY A 175 -1.54 -6.19 -2.82
C GLY A 175 -2.24 -5.85 -1.50
N PRO A 176 -3.54 -5.54 -1.53
CA PRO A 176 -4.50 -5.75 -2.64
C PRO A 176 -4.54 -4.61 -3.66
N THR A 177 -4.52 -4.95 -4.95
CA THR A 177 -4.70 -4.01 -6.07
C THR A 177 -5.46 -4.69 -7.23
N ALA A 178 -6.12 -3.88 -8.07
CA ALA A 178 -6.83 -4.40 -9.23
C ALA A 178 -5.88 -5.09 -10.21
N ILE A 179 -4.71 -4.50 -10.48
CA ILE A 179 -3.78 -4.98 -11.49
C ILE A 179 -3.19 -6.36 -11.18
N LEU A 180 -2.89 -6.68 -9.90
CA LEU A 180 -2.43 -8.03 -9.53
C LEU A 180 -3.51 -9.12 -9.71
N GLY A 181 -4.77 -8.73 -9.92
CA GLY A 181 -5.84 -9.64 -10.36
C GLY A 181 -5.93 -9.78 -11.88
N GLN A 182 -5.28 -8.92 -12.64
CA GLN A 182 -5.34 -8.86 -14.12
C GLN A 182 -4.08 -9.43 -14.79
N VAL A 183 -2.92 -9.29 -14.12
CA VAL A 183 -1.61 -9.76 -14.60
C VAL A 183 -1.04 -10.78 -13.63
N GLU A 184 -0.53 -11.87 -14.16
CA GLU A 184 0.05 -12.94 -13.34
C GLU A 184 1.51 -12.59 -13.01
N MET A 185 1.74 -12.23 -11.75
CA MET A 185 3.05 -11.81 -11.24
C MET A 185 3.51 -12.78 -10.15
N VAL A 186 4.81 -12.95 -10.02
CA VAL A 186 5.44 -13.74 -8.95
C VAL A 186 6.41 -12.88 -8.16
N GLN A 187 6.48 -13.15 -6.86
CA GLN A 187 7.42 -12.47 -5.95
C GLN A 187 8.82 -13.04 -6.17
N VAL A 188 9.82 -12.17 -6.19
CA VAL A 188 11.23 -12.56 -6.19
C VAL A 188 11.67 -12.87 -4.77
N ASP A 189 12.20 -14.07 -4.54
CA ASP A 189 12.75 -14.44 -3.24
C ASP A 189 14.09 -13.74 -3.01
N MET A 190 14.16 -12.94 -1.95
CA MET A 190 15.36 -12.18 -1.53
C MET A 190 15.96 -12.76 -0.25
N GLY A 191 15.53 -13.95 0.16
CA GLY A 191 15.97 -14.61 1.38
C GLY A 191 15.03 -14.41 2.57
N PRO A 192 15.28 -15.15 3.67
CA PRO A 192 14.39 -15.13 4.82
C PRO A 192 14.32 -13.74 5.47
N HIS A 193 13.11 -13.36 5.88
CA HIS A 193 12.89 -12.11 6.61
C HIS A 193 13.51 -12.18 8.01
N ASP A 194 14.21 -11.11 8.42
CA ASP A 194 14.70 -10.84 9.76
C ASP A 194 14.13 -9.51 10.26
N SER A 195 13.19 -9.57 11.21
CA SER A 195 12.51 -8.37 11.70
C SER A 195 13.45 -7.39 12.40
N ALA A 196 14.48 -7.88 13.12
CA ALA A 196 15.42 -7.00 13.81
C ALA A 196 16.30 -6.22 12.81
N GLU A 197 16.75 -6.88 11.74
CA GLU A 197 17.50 -6.24 10.66
C GLU A 197 16.60 -5.32 9.82
N TRP A 198 15.35 -5.72 9.57
CA TRP A 198 14.37 -4.87 8.90
C TRP A 198 14.19 -3.55 9.63
N ASP A 199 13.93 -3.59 10.95
CA ASP A 199 13.77 -2.40 11.77
C ASP A 199 15.04 -1.55 11.87
N ARG A 200 16.20 -2.23 11.91
CA ARG A 200 17.50 -1.55 11.99
C ARG A 200 17.84 -0.76 10.72
N CYS A 201 17.56 -1.34 9.56
CA CYS A 201 18.24 -0.91 8.33
C CYS A 201 17.38 -0.81 7.08
N ILE A 202 16.28 -1.58 6.95
CA ILE A 202 15.50 -1.63 5.70
C ILE A 202 14.23 -0.81 5.80
N GLY A 203 13.44 -1.01 6.88
CA GLY A 203 12.05 -0.55 6.95
C GLY A 203 11.87 0.95 6.95
N SER A 204 12.77 1.70 7.61
CA SER A 204 12.59 3.15 7.81
C SER A 204 13.90 3.95 7.91
N THR A 205 15.04 3.35 7.58
CA THR A 205 16.36 3.98 7.73
C THR A 205 16.97 4.29 6.36
N PRO A 206 16.79 5.50 5.81
CA PRO A 206 17.16 5.79 4.41
C PRO A 206 18.65 5.69 4.10
N ASP A 207 19.51 5.94 5.07
CA ASP A 207 20.98 6.00 4.88
C ASP A 207 21.72 4.89 5.63
N CYS A 208 21.09 3.74 5.86
CA CYS A 208 21.78 2.65 6.52
C CYS A 208 23.02 2.22 5.72
N PRO A 209 24.21 2.09 6.38
CA PRO A 209 25.46 1.86 5.64
C PRO A 209 25.60 0.43 5.12
N ASP A 210 25.00 -0.55 5.77
CA ASP A 210 25.21 -1.98 5.56
C ASP A 210 23.90 -2.79 5.55
N PRO A 211 22.90 -2.46 4.71
CA PRO A 211 21.65 -3.20 4.63
C PRO A 211 21.88 -4.65 4.18
N GLN A 212 21.02 -5.57 4.63
CA GLN A 212 21.04 -6.96 4.25
C GLN A 212 19.84 -7.30 3.36
N LEU A 213 20.00 -8.23 2.41
CA LEU A 213 18.90 -8.74 1.60
C LEU A 213 17.97 -9.60 2.43
N MET A 214 16.65 -9.39 2.24
CA MET A 214 15.60 -10.20 2.83
C MET A 214 14.26 -9.94 2.16
N ASN A 215 13.33 -10.85 2.30
CA ASN A 215 11.95 -10.67 1.89
C ASN A 215 11.25 -9.61 2.72
N PHE A 216 10.28 -8.91 2.10
CA PHE A 216 9.38 -8.02 2.82
C PHE A 216 8.59 -8.77 3.89
N PRO A 217 8.26 -8.14 5.03
CA PRO A 217 7.28 -8.69 5.97
C PRO A 217 5.87 -8.60 5.39
N VAL A 218 4.93 -9.31 5.98
CA VAL A 218 3.51 -8.97 5.81
C VAL A 218 3.29 -7.59 6.39
N SER A 219 2.69 -6.69 5.61
CA SER A 219 2.51 -5.30 6.01
C SER A 219 1.25 -5.14 6.85
N THR A 220 1.40 -4.60 8.04
CA THR A 220 0.27 -4.20 8.88
C THR A 220 -0.29 -2.88 8.35
N VAL A 221 -1.60 -2.87 8.08
CA VAL A 221 -2.31 -1.70 7.55
C VAL A 221 -3.47 -1.38 8.46
N GLU A 222 -3.40 -0.23 9.12
CA GLU A 222 -4.32 0.15 10.18
C GLU A 222 -4.99 1.50 9.92
N ILE A 223 -6.10 1.71 10.61
CA ILE A 223 -6.77 3.00 10.70
C ILE A 223 -6.20 3.71 11.92
N TYR A 224 -5.61 4.86 11.72
CA TYR A 224 -5.14 5.69 12.83
C TYR A 224 -6.02 6.91 13.04
N VAL A 225 -6.16 7.29 14.29
CA VAL A 225 -6.93 8.48 14.70
C VAL A 225 -6.09 9.40 15.57
N SER A 226 -6.34 10.71 15.46
CA SER A 226 -5.79 11.72 16.35
C SER A 226 -6.47 11.69 17.73
N LYS A 227 -5.84 12.29 18.72
CA LYS A 227 -6.40 12.43 20.08
C LYS A 227 -7.82 13.01 20.08
N LYS A 228 -8.16 13.87 19.12
CA LYS A 228 -9.48 14.51 19.00
C LYS A 228 -10.60 13.50 18.76
N ILE A 229 -10.30 12.37 18.09
CA ILE A 229 -11.29 11.34 17.77
C ILE A 229 -11.37 10.23 18.82
N MET A 230 -10.29 10.00 19.59
CA MET A 230 -10.20 8.88 20.55
C MET A 230 -11.36 8.82 21.56
N ASP A 231 -11.88 9.97 21.96
CA ASP A 231 -12.99 10.06 22.94
C ASP A 231 -14.37 10.04 22.27
N ASN A 232 -14.45 9.86 20.95
CA ASN A 232 -15.69 9.74 20.20
C ASN A 232 -16.07 8.27 20.00
N ASP A 233 -16.74 7.69 21.00
CA ASP A 233 -17.13 6.27 20.99
C ASP A 233 -17.85 5.84 19.72
N THR A 234 -18.68 6.70 19.12
CA THR A 234 -19.44 6.40 17.90
C THR A 234 -18.55 6.25 16.70
N VAL A 235 -17.60 7.16 16.51
CA VAL A 235 -16.64 7.11 15.40
C VAL A 235 -15.67 5.94 15.61
N MET A 236 -15.18 5.74 16.83
CA MET A 236 -14.27 4.64 17.16
C MET A 236 -14.95 3.26 16.98
N ASP A 237 -16.22 3.10 17.35
CA ASP A 237 -16.98 1.84 17.13
C ASP A 237 -17.13 1.54 15.63
N TYR A 238 -17.43 2.56 14.82
CA TYR A 238 -17.50 2.42 13.36
C TYR A 238 -16.12 2.02 12.78
N LEU A 239 -15.08 2.80 13.06
CA LEU A 239 -13.75 2.58 12.51
C LEU A 239 -13.18 1.20 12.93
N GLY A 240 -13.43 0.76 14.17
CA GLY A 240 -13.03 -0.56 14.65
C GLY A 240 -13.68 -1.74 13.91
N LYS A 241 -14.83 -1.51 13.26
CA LYS A 241 -15.53 -2.51 12.44
C LYS A 241 -15.22 -2.41 10.95
N ARG A 242 -14.64 -1.29 10.50
CA ARG A 242 -14.49 -0.93 9.09
C ARG A 242 -13.46 -1.78 8.31
N GLY A 243 -12.62 -2.55 8.97
CA GLY A 243 -11.60 -3.37 8.32
C GLY A 243 -12.19 -4.36 7.30
N MET A 244 -11.55 -4.46 6.13
CA MET A 244 -11.90 -5.37 5.05
C MET A 244 -10.75 -6.34 4.77
N THR A 245 -11.05 -7.52 4.24
CA THR A 245 -10.00 -8.44 3.78
C THR A 245 -9.39 -7.98 2.46
N SER A 246 -8.15 -8.41 2.17
CA SER A 246 -7.50 -8.14 0.88
C SER A 246 -8.37 -8.58 -0.31
N ALA A 247 -9.08 -9.70 -0.20
CA ALA A 247 -9.99 -10.17 -1.27
C ALA A 247 -11.20 -9.22 -1.48
N GLN A 248 -11.77 -8.68 -0.40
CA GLN A 248 -12.86 -7.71 -0.49
C GLN A 248 -12.39 -6.41 -1.16
N ILE A 249 -11.25 -5.89 -0.75
CA ILE A 249 -10.67 -4.67 -1.34
C ILE A 249 -10.31 -4.89 -2.81
N SER A 250 -9.66 -6.02 -3.15
CA SER A 250 -9.34 -6.36 -4.55
C SER A 250 -10.60 -6.43 -5.42
N GLY A 251 -11.69 -7.01 -4.90
CA GLY A 251 -12.97 -7.07 -5.62
C GLY A 251 -13.58 -5.68 -5.88
N ILE A 252 -13.48 -4.76 -4.91
CA ILE A 252 -13.90 -3.36 -5.07
C ILE A 252 -13.05 -2.67 -6.14
N LEU A 253 -11.74 -2.79 -6.03
CA LEU A 253 -10.80 -2.14 -6.95
C LEU A 253 -10.93 -2.67 -8.37
N ALA A 254 -11.16 -3.98 -8.54
CA ALA A 254 -11.41 -4.58 -9.85
C ALA A 254 -12.70 -4.07 -10.49
N ALA A 255 -13.79 -3.94 -9.72
CA ALA A 255 -15.04 -3.37 -10.21
C ALA A 255 -14.88 -1.89 -10.57
N ALA A 256 -14.18 -1.11 -9.72
CA ALA A 256 -13.92 0.30 -9.99
C ALA A 256 -13.06 0.50 -11.27
N ASP A 257 -12.07 -0.35 -11.49
CA ASP A 257 -11.22 -0.30 -12.67
C ASP A 257 -11.99 -0.67 -13.95
N ALA A 258 -12.81 -1.73 -13.90
CA ALA A 258 -13.63 -2.16 -15.03
C ALA A 258 -14.62 -1.09 -15.52
N ASP A 259 -15.20 -0.34 -14.59
CA ASP A 259 -16.18 0.72 -14.85
C ASP A 259 -15.54 2.12 -14.90
N GLN A 260 -14.21 2.22 -14.77
CA GLN A 260 -13.43 3.47 -14.74
C GLN A 260 -13.94 4.48 -13.70
N LEU A 261 -14.34 3.99 -12.53
CA LEU A 261 -14.87 4.80 -11.44
C LEU A 261 -13.75 5.60 -10.75
N SER A 262 -14.06 6.84 -10.43
CA SER A 262 -13.27 7.64 -9.49
C SER A 262 -13.35 7.03 -8.08
N PRO A 263 -12.44 7.38 -7.15
CA PRO A 263 -12.52 6.91 -5.76
C PRO A 263 -13.84 7.24 -5.06
N GLU A 264 -14.45 8.38 -5.38
CA GLU A 264 -15.77 8.78 -4.87
C GLU A 264 -16.88 7.87 -5.40
N GLU A 265 -16.90 7.64 -6.73
CA GLU A 265 -17.88 6.76 -7.37
C GLU A 265 -17.71 5.31 -6.91
N ALA A 266 -16.47 4.84 -6.68
CA ALA A 266 -16.21 3.53 -6.12
C ALA A 266 -16.75 3.41 -4.68
N ALA A 267 -16.63 4.43 -3.85
CA ALA A 267 -17.24 4.47 -2.52
C ALA A 267 -18.77 4.45 -2.60
N GLU A 268 -19.37 5.17 -3.54
CA GLU A 268 -20.81 5.12 -3.79
C GLU A 268 -21.27 3.73 -4.27
N TYR A 269 -20.52 3.09 -5.15
CA TYR A 269 -20.75 1.72 -5.58
C TYR A 269 -20.80 0.76 -4.38
N ILE A 270 -19.84 0.87 -3.44
CA ILE A 270 -19.86 0.07 -2.21
C ILE A 270 -21.15 0.29 -1.45
N LEU A 271 -21.56 1.53 -1.25
CA LEU A 271 -22.75 1.85 -0.48
C LEU A 271 -24.05 1.39 -1.15
N LYS A 272 -24.14 1.44 -2.48
CA LYS A 272 -25.33 1.06 -3.27
C LYS A 272 -25.42 -0.44 -3.49
N GLU A 273 -24.32 -1.08 -3.88
CA GLU A 273 -24.33 -2.44 -4.43
C GLU A 273 -23.70 -3.49 -3.49
N ARG A 274 -22.92 -3.05 -2.50
CA ARG A 274 -22.18 -3.94 -1.61
C ARG A 274 -22.54 -3.73 -0.14
N GLY A 275 -23.83 -3.73 0.15
CA GLY A 275 -24.33 -3.64 1.53
C GLY A 275 -23.74 -4.68 2.48
N ASP A 276 -23.35 -5.85 1.94
CA ASP A 276 -22.64 -6.90 2.66
C ASP A 276 -21.32 -6.44 3.29
N LEU A 277 -20.69 -5.40 2.72
CA LEU A 277 -19.38 -4.90 3.17
C LEU A 277 -19.47 -3.82 4.25
N TRP A 278 -20.60 -3.12 4.41
CA TRP A 278 -20.64 -1.96 5.29
C TRP A 278 -21.83 -1.90 6.26
N GLU A 279 -22.98 -2.52 5.93
CA GLU A 279 -24.20 -2.37 6.76
C GLU A 279 -24.01 -2.89 8.19
N ASN A 280 -23.17 -3.91 8.37
CA ASN A 280 -22.84 -4.46 9.68
C ASN A 280 -21.79 -3.66 10.48
N MET A 281 -21.19 -2.66 9.86
CA MET A 281 -20.20 -1.78 10.50
C MET A 281 -20.85 -0.60 11.22
N VAL A 282 -22.10 -0.31 10.91
CA VAL A 282 -22.84 0.86 11.41
C VAL A 282 -24.10 0.45 12.17
N SER A 283 -24.69 1.36 12.94
CA SER A 283 -25.99 1.13 13.56
C SER A 283 -27.11 1.06 12.51
N SER A 284 -28.21 0.36 12.81
CA SER A 284 -29.36 0.26 11.90
C SER A 284 -29.95 1.64 11.53
N ASP A 285 -29.93 2.59 12.48
CA ASP A 285 -30.37 3.97 12.25
C ASP A 285 -29.45 4.71 11.28
N ALA A 286 -28.12 4.58 11.46
CA ALA A 286 -27.14 5.14 10.54
C ALA A 286 -27.26 4.51 9.14
N ALA A 287 -27.43 3.18 9.06
CA ALA A 287 -27.62 2.49 7.78
C ALA A 287 -28.87 3.01 7.04
N ALA A 288 -29.96 3.24 7.74
CA ALA A 288 -31.17 3.79 7.14
C ALA A 288 -30.96 5.21 6.60
N LYS A 289 -30.24 6.07 7.35
CA LYS A 289 -29.91 7.44 6.92
C LYS A 289 -28.98 7.44 5.69
N ILE A 290 -27.96 6.58 5.69
CA ILE A 290 -27.04 6.44 4.55
C ILE A 290 -27.83 6.03 3.31
N LYS A 291 -28.64 4.96 3.40
CA LYS A 291 -29.48 4.50 2.27
C LYS A 291 -30.45 5.56 1.76
N ALA A 292 -30.96 6.42 2.63
CA ALA A 292 -31.85 7.51 2.24
C ALA A 292 -31.13 8.68 1.56
N SER A 293 -29.78 8.75 1.67
CA SER A 293 -28.93 9.80 1.06
C SER A 293 -28.33 9.38 -0.29
N LEU A 294 -28.44 8.10 -0.69
CA LEU A 294 -27.93 7.54 -1.95
C LEU A 294 -28.92 7.71 -3.10
#